data_79a7c9ff76ae39b913661bc56e84e932
#
_entry.id   79a7c9ff76ae39b913661bc56e84e932
#
_cell.length_a   1.000
_cell.length_b   1.000
_cell.length_c   1.000
_cell.angle_alpha   90.00
_cell.angle_beta   90.00
_cell.angle_gamma   90.00
#
_symmetry.space_group_name_H-M   'P 1'
#
loop_
_entity.id
_entity.type
_entity.pdbx_description
1 polymer ?
#
loop_
_entity_poly.entity_id
_entity_poly.type
_entity_poly.pdbx_seq_one_letter_code
_entity_poly.pdbx_strand_id
1 'polypeptide(L)'
;MLKAKDVMSRTITTIHAGKTLFEAIELLVCKEISGMPVVDEEEKMIGIITEKDVLNFIFSGNLKNTKVEEIMTKKVVSFSPETNVDTIALSIGHNRFRRVPIVEGDKVVEIISRRDIIRTVLDIQCKI
;
A
#
# COMPACT_ATOMS: atom_id res chain seq x y z
N MET A 1 7.78 -20.98 9.47
CA MET A 1 7.53 -19.56 9.79
C MET A 1 6.60 -18.96 8.75
N LEU A 2 5.61 -18.22 9.21
CA LEU A 2 4.64 -17.56 8.34
C LEU A 2 5.31 -16.46 7.52
N LYS A 3 5.08 -16.46 6.23
CA LYS A 3 5.68 -15.51 5.29
C LYS A 3 4.63 -14.56 4.72
N ALA A 4 5.08 -13.44 4.14
CA ALA A 4 4.19 -12.46 3.53
C ALA A 4 3.20 -13.11 2.56
N LYS A 5 3.67 -14.03 1.73
CA LYS A 5 2.82 -14.73 0.75
C LYS A 5 1.69 -15.53 1.39
N ASP A 6 1.82 -15.90 2.67
CA ASP A 6 0.80 -16.65 3.38
C ASP A 6 -0.31 -15.76 3.93
N VAL A 7 -0.06 -14.46 4.02
CA VAL A 7 -0.99 -13.48 4.59
C VAL A 7 -1.70 -12.68 3.50
N MET A 8 -0.99 -12.34 2.43
CA MET A 8 -1.51 -11.45 1.39
C MET A 8 -2.64 -12.08 0.59
N SER A 9 -3.62 -11.26 0.22
CA SER A 9 -4.80 -11.72 -0.52
C SER A 9 -4.59 -11.80 -2.02
N ARG A 10 -3.55 -11.17 -2.54
CA ARG A 10 -3.25 -11.01 -3.97
C ARG A 10 -4.27 -10.18 -4.74
N THR A 11 -5.22 -9.57 -4.05
CA THR A 11 -6.13 -8.60 -4.63
C THR A 11 -5.56 -7.22 -4.36
N ILE A 12 -5.08 -6.56 -5.40
CA ILE A 12 -4.37 -5.29 -5.23
C ILE A 12 -4.97 -4.22 -6.15
N THR A 13 -5.11 -3.01 -5.61
CA THR A 13 -5.48 -1.83 -6.37
C THR A 13 -4.25 -0.95 -6.51
N THR A 14 -3.89 -0.62 -7.74
CA THR A 14 -2.77 0.29 -8.04
C THR A 14 -3.28 1.44 -8.88
N ILE A 15 -2.46 2.49 -8.99
CA ILE A 15 -2.77 3.63 -9.85
C ILE A 15 -1.51 4.05 -10.60
N HIS A 16 -1.66 4.47 -11.84
CA HIS A 16 -0.55 4.99 -12.63
C HIS A 16 -0.19 6.41 -12.19
N ALA A 17 1.10 6.70 -12.22
CA ALA A 17 1.65 7.98 -11.79
C ALA A 17 1.10 9.18 -12.55
N GLY A 18 0.71 8.99 -13.81
CA GLY A 18 0.14 10.04 -14.65
C GLY A 18 -1.34 10.33 -14.44
N LYS A 19 -2.02 9.54 -13.62
CA LYS A 19 -3.43 9.79 -13.28
C LYS A 19 -3.55 11.00 -12.36
N THR A 20 -4.75 11.58 -12.32
CA THR A 20 -5.00 12.77 -11.50
C THR A 20 -5.21 12.38 -10.04
N LEU A 21 -4.97 13.36 -9.17
CA LEU A 21 -5.25 13.18 -7.75
C LEU A 21 -6.74 12.93 -7.51
N PHE A 22 -7.62 13.54 -8.33
CA PHE A 22 -9.05 13.31 -8.27
C PHE A 22 -9.39 11.82 -8.50
N GLU A 23 -8.76 11.20 -9.51
CA GLU A 23 -8.95 9.78 -9.79
C GLU A 23 -8.45 8.90 -8.64
N ALA A 24 -7.35 9.31 -8.00
CA ALA A 24 -6.82 8.59 -6.84
C ALA A 24 -7.82 8.64 -5.68
N ILE A 25 -8.40 9.79 -5.43
CA ILE A 25 -9.41 9.96 -4.37
C ILE A 25 -10.62 9.07 -4.64
N GLU A 26 -11.08 9.04 -5.89
CA GLU A 26 -12.20 8.17 -6.27
C GLU A 26 -11.92 6.71 -5.94
N LEU A 27 -10.72 6.23 -6.27
CA LEU A 27 -10.34 4.85 -5.97
C LEU A 27 -10.25 4.57 -4.47
N LEU A 28 -9.64 5.49 -3.71
CA LEU A 28 -9.56 5.32 -2.26
C LEU A 28 -10.94 5.19 -1.63
N VAL A 29 -11.87 6.02 -2.06
CA VAL A 29 -13.24 6.03 -1.52
C VAL A 29 -14.03 4.80 -2.01
N CYS A 30 -14.03 4.53 -3.31
CA CYS A 30 -14.82 3.45 -3.89
C CYS A 30 -14.35 2.06 -3.46
N LYS A 31 -13.03 1.90 -3.28
CA LYS A 31 -12.45 0.62 -2.85
C LYS A 31 -12.33 0.50 -1.34
N GLU A 32 -12.66 1.55 -0.61
CA GLU A 32 -12.55 1.60 0.86
C GLU A 32 -11.15 1.24 1.32
N ILE A 33 -10.14 1.80 0.67
CA ILE A 33 -8.73 1.59 1.00
C ILE A 33 -8.11 2.89 1.45
N SER A 34 -7.07 2.81 2.28
CA SER A 34 -6.41 3.99 2.84
C SER A 34 -5.11 4.35 2.12
N GLY A 35 -4.74 3.56 1.14
CA GLY A 35 -3.55 3.82 0.32
C GLY A 35 -3.42 2.77 -0.76
N MET A 36 -2.64 3.08 -1.78
CA MET A 36 -2.38 2.15 -2.88
C MET A 36 -1.04 2.45 -3.53
N PRO A 37 -0.38 1.42 -4.08
CA PRO A 37 0.86 1.63 -4.81
C PRO A 37 0.66 2.46 -6.06
N VAL A 38 1.66 3.28 -6.37
CA VAL A 38 1.71 4.04 -7.62
C VAL A 38 2.73 3.36 -8.52
N VAL A 39 2.33 3.10 -9.75
CA VAL A 39 3.16 2.39 -10.73
C VAL A 39 3.44 3.25 -11.95
N ASP A 40 4.53 2.96 -12.65
CA ASP A 40 4.86 3.60 -13.91
C ASP A 40 4.24 2.82 -15.08
N GLU A 41 4.57 3.22 -16.31
CA GLU A 41 4.03 2.58 -17.51
C GLU A 41 4.47 1.13 -17.67
N GLU A 42 5.57 0.74 -17.02
CA GLU A 42 6.06 -0.64 -17.04
C GLU A 42 5.53 -1.45 -15.86
N GLU A 43 4.57 -0.91 -15.12
CA GLU A 43 3.95 -1.53 -13.93
C GLU A 43 4.93 -1.71 -12.76
N LYS A 44 6.02 -0.92 -12.74
CA LYS A 44 6.95 -0.91 -11.61
C LYS A 44 6.47 0.06 -10.54
N MET A 45 6.56 -0.35 -9.29
CA MET A 45 6.17 0.53 -8.19
C MET A 45 7.18 1.66 -8.03
N ILE A 46 6.68 2.90 -8.06
CA ILE A 46 7.52 4.10 -7.91
C ILE A 46 7.13 4.95 -6.71
N GLY A 47 6.07 4.58 -6.01
CA GLY A 47 5.64 5.30 -4.81
C GLY A 47 4.38 4.70 -4.25
N ILE A 48 3.82 5.40 -3.27
CA ILE A 48 2.53 5.06 -2.68
C ILE A 48 1.74 6.36 -2.47
N ILE A 49 0.43 6.30 -2.71
CA ILE A 49 -0.47 7.42 -2.41
C ILE A 49 -1.41 7.00 -1.30
N THR A 50 -1.51 7.81 -0.25
CA THR A 50 -2.27 7.49 0.95
C THR A 50 -3.29 8.59 1.26
N GLU A 51 -4.22 8.28 2.15
CA GLU A 51 -5.17 9.28 2.65
C GLU A 51 -4.46 10.50 3.23
N LYS A 52 -3.32 10.28 3.91
CA LYS A 52 -2.54 11.37 4.48
C LYS A 52 -2.01 12.30 3.40
N ASP A 53 -1.49 11.75 2.30
CA ASP A 53 -1.00 12.53 1.18
C ASP A 53 -2.12 13.40 0.60
N VAL A 54 -3.29 12.81 0.42
CA VAL A 54 -4.46 13.50 -0.11
C VAL A 54 -4.92 14.61 0.84
N LEU A 55 -5.02 14.32 2.13
CA LEU A 55 -5.47 15.30 3.12
C LEU A 55 -4.56 16.52 3.19
N ASN A 56 -3.25 16.32 3.02
CA ASN A 56 -2.30 17.42 3.03
C ASN A 56 -2.49 18.37 1.84
N PHE A 57 -3.15 17.93 0.78
CA PHE A 57 -3.27 18.69 -0.46
C PHE A 57 -4.70 19.09 -0.80
N ILE A 58 -5.70 18.44 -0.23
CA ILE A 58 -7.10 18.49 -0.70
C ILE A 58 -7.70 19.90 -0.80
N PHE A 59 -7.27 20.83 0.07
CA PHE A 59 -7.77 22.19 0.07
C PHE A 59 -6.82 23.22 -0.54
N SER A 60 -5.65 22.80 -1.00
CA SER A 60 -4.62 23.74 -1.47
C SER A 60 -4.32 23.63 -2.96
N GLY A 61 -4.95 22.69 -3.67
CA GLY A 61 -4.62 22.46 -5.06
C GLY A 61 -5.83 22.12 -5.93
N ASN A 62 -5.56 22.02 -7.22
CA ASN A 62 -6.55 21.62 -8.20
C ASN A 62 -6.46 20.12 -8.40
N LEU A 63 -7.39 19.38 -7.84
CA LEU A 63 -7.38 17.92 -7.81
C LEU A 63 -7.39 17.30 -9.21
N LYS A 64 -8.07 17.95 -10.17
CA LYS A 64 -8.22 17.42 -11.52
C LYS A 64 -7.01 17.72 -12.42
N ASN A 65 -6.17 18.66 -12.02
CA ASN A 65 -4.99 19.05 -12.79
C ASN A 65 -3.67 18.68 -12.11
N THR A 66 -3.75 18.03 -10.95
CA THR A 66 -2.57 17.57 -10.22
C THR A 66 -2.41 16.08 -10.43
N LYS A 67 -1.22 15.65 -10.82
CA LYS A 67 -0.94 14.23 -11.03
C LYS A 67 -0.54 13.55 -9.73
N VAL A 68 -0.86 12.27 -9.63
CA VAL A 68 -0.51 11.44 -8.48
C VAL A 68 0.99 11.50 -8.18
N GLU A 69 1.82 11.48 -9.21
CA GLU A 69 3.29 11.51 -9.05
C GLU A 69 3.80 12.78 -8.36
N GLU A 70 3.02 13.87 -8.38
CA GLU A 70 3.42 15.13 -7.74
C GLU A 70 3.20 15.09 -6.22
N ILE A 71 2.32 14.20 -5.74
CA ILE A 71 1.87 14.17 -4.35
C ILE A 71 2.30 12.88 -3.62
N MET A 72 2.51 11.80 -4.34
CA MET A 72 2.83 10.50 -3.76
C MET A 72 4.07 10.53 -2.86
N THR A 73 4.12 9.60 -1.93
CA THR A 73 5.31 9.33 -1.13
C THR A 73 6.23 8.43 -1.94
N LYS A 74 7.48 8.87 -2.13
CA LYS A 74 8.45 8.15 -2.98
C LYS A 74 9.32 7.16 -2.24
N LYS A 75 9.64 7.44 -0.98
CA LYS A 75 10.44 6.54 -0.15
C LYS A 75 9.51 5.53 0.51
N VAL A 76 9.44 4.33 -0.07
CA VAL A 76 8.53 3.30 0.39
C VAL A 76 9.32 2.10 0.86
N VAL A 77 9.08 1.71 2.10
CA VAL A 77 9.62 0.45 2.65
C VAL A 77 8.75 -0.68 2.10
N SER A 78 9.38 -1.66 1.48
CA SER A 78 8.70 -2.81 0.89
C SER A 78 9.41 -4.10 1.28
N PHE A 79 8.72 -5.21 1.10
CA PHE A 79 9.26 -6.54 1.41
C PHE A 79 8.94 -7.51 0.27
N SER A 80 9.65 -8.63 0.25
CA SER A 80 9.37 -9.69 -0.72
C SER A 80 8.30 -10.65 -0.17
N PRO A 81 7.66 -11.45 -1.04
CA PRO A 81 6.70 -12.47 -0.60
C PRO A 81 7.30 -13.51 0.34
N GLU A 82 8.62 -13.69 0.30
CA GLU A 82 9.33 -14.67 1.13
C GLU A 82 9.74 -14.12 2.50
N THR A 83 9.49 -12.84 2.77
CA THR A 83 9.83 -12.21 4.05
C THR A 83 8.96 -12.79 5.16
N ASN A 84 9.56 -13.08 6.31
CA ASN A 84 8.83 -13.58 7.46
C ASN A 84 7.88 -12.49 8.00
N VAL A 85 6.68 -12.88 8.39
CA VAL A 85 5.65 -11.95 8.85
C VAL A 85 6.09 -11.22 10.12
N ASP A 86 6.86 -11.86 11.00
CA ASP A 86 7.37 -11.20 12.21
C ASP A 86 8.28 -10.02 11.87
N THR A 87 9.09 -10.15 10.82
CA THR A 87 9.95 -9.06 10.35
C THR A 87 9.09 -7.87 9.87
N ILE A 88 8.04 -8.17 9.11
CA ILE A 88 7.12 -7.14 8.62
C ILE A 88 6.39 -6.49 9.78
N ALA A 89 5.90 -7.28 10.73
CA ALA A 89 5.17 -6.78 11.90
C ALA A 89 6.04 -5.83 12.72
N LEU A 90 7.30 -6.18 12.94
CA LEU A 90 8.24 -5.31 13.68
C LEU A 90 8.47 -4.00 12.93
N SER A 91 8.63 -4.06 11.61
CA SER A 91 8.83 -2.87 10.79
C SER A 91 7.63 -1.93 10.86
N ILE A 92 6.43 -2.49 10.74
CA ILE A 92 5.18 -1.72 10.84
C ILE A 92 5.08 -1.05 12.23
N GLY A 93 5.37 -1.80 13.27
CA GLY A 93 5.29 -1.29 14.64
C GLY A 93 6.31 -0.20 14.93
N HIS A 94 7.59 -0.42 14.55
CA HIS A 94 8.66 0.53 14.82
C HIS A 94 8.54 1.82 14.01
N ASN A 95 8.08 1.74 12.75
CA ASN A 95 8.02 2.89 11.86
C ASN A 95 6.64 3.52 11.78
N ARG A 96 5.67 2.99 12.51
CA ARG A 96 4.29 3.47 12.54
C ARG A 96 3.62 3.45 11.17
N PHE A 97 3.99 2.52 10.34
CA PHE A 97 3.31 2.30 9.07
C PHE A 97 1.96 1.66 9.31
N ARG A 98 1.00 1.94 8.44
CA ARG A 98 -0.28 1.23 8.47
C ARG A 98 -0.26 0.03 7.53
N ARG A 99 0.58 0.09 6.52
CA ARG A 99 0.69 -0.93 5.49
C ARG A 99 2.05 -0.88 4.83
N VAL A 100 2.44 -1.99 4.24
CA VAL A 100 3.66 -2.07 3.44
C VAL A 100 3.38 -2.83 2.15
N PRO A 101 3.95 -2.39 1.02
CA PRO A 101 3.84 -3.13 -0.23
C PRO A 101 4.71 -4.38 -0.20
N ILE A 102 4.22 -5.42 -0.86
CA ILE A 102 4.98 -6.64 -1.10
C ILE A 102 5.35 -6.64 -2.58
N VAL A 103 6.64 -6.71 -2.85
CA VAL A 103 7.19 -6.51 -4.20
C VAL A 103 7.97 -7.76 -4.60
N GLU A 104 7.69 -8.27 -5.79
CA GLU A 104 8.43 -9.37 -6.38
C GLU A 104 9.17 -8.82 -7.59
N GLY A 105 10.49 -8.71 -7.49
CA GLY A 105 11.27 -7.95 -8.46
C GLY A 105 10.91 -6.47 -8.36
N ASP A 106 10.45 -5.89 -9.46
CA ASP A 106 10.01 -4.50 -9.51
C ASP A 106 8.49 -4.37 -9.43
N LYS A 107 7.77 -5.50 -9.38
CA LYS A 107 6.31 -5.51 -9.45
C LYS A 107 5.71 -5.64 -8.07
N VAL A 108 4.76 -4.77 -7.76
CA VAL A 108 4.01 -4.89 -6.52
C VAL A 108 2.96 -5.99 -6.70
N VAL A 109 2.92 -6.93 -5.77
CA VAL A 109 1.99 -8.07 -5.83
C VAL A 109 0.89 -7.97 -4.78
N GLU A 110 1.11 -7.20 -3.71
CA GLU A 110 0.10 -6.99 -2.68
C GLU A 110 0.53 -5.86 -1.75
N ILE A 111 -0.44 -5.36 -0.98
CA ILE A 111 -0.18 -4.51 0.19
C ILE A 111 -0.64 -5.30 1.41
N ILE A 112 0.21 -5.36 2.43
CA ILE A 112 -0.14 -5.94 3.72
C ILE A 112 -0.32 -4.82 4.72
N SER A 113 -1.48 -4.79 5.38
CA SER A 113 -1.74 -3.83 6.45
C SER A 113 -1.48 -4.48 7.80
N ARG A 114 -1.28 -3.65 8.82
CA ARG A 114 -1.19 -4.15 10.19
C ARG A 114 -2.43 -4.96 10.59
N ARG A 115 -3.57 -4.58 10.04
CA ARG A 115 -4.84 -5.26 10.30
C ARG A 115 -4.84 -6.67 9.70
N ASP A 116 -4.25 -6.85 8.52
CA ASP A 116 -4.13 -8.17 7.88
C ASP A 116 -3.30 -9.12 8.74
N ILE A 117 -2.20 -8.60 9.32
CA ILE A 117 -1.34 -9.41 10.19
C ILE A 117 -2.09 -9.81 11.46
N ILE A 118 -2.76 -8.85 12.08
CA ILE A 118 -3.54 -9.11 13.32
C ILE A 118 -4.62 -10.14 13.05
N ARG A 119 -5.34 -10.01 11.94
CA ARG A 119 -6.39 -10.95 11.56
C ARG A 119 -5.84 -12.35 11.36
N THR A 120 -4.71 -12.47 10.68
CA THR A 120 -4.08 -13.78 10.43
C THR A 120 -3.67 -14.45 11.74
N VAL A 121 -3.08 -13.70 12.66
CA VAL A 121 -2.71 -14.24 13.97
C VAL A 121 -3.95 -14.70 14.75
N LEU A 122 -5.02 -13.91 14.71
CA LEU A 122 -6.27 -14.27 15.37
C LEU A 122 -6.83 -15.57 14.78
N ASP A 123 -6.85 -15.69 13.46
CA ASP A 123 -7.36 -16.90 12.79
C ASP A 123 -6.57 -18.15 13.20
N ILE A 124 -5.26 -18.03 13.29
CA ILE A 124 -4.40 -19.14 13.71
C ILE A 124 -4.71 -19.54 15.14
N GLN A 125 -4.84 -18.57 16.05
CA GLN A 125 -5.14 -18.83 17.46
C GLN A 125 -6.52 -19.42 17.66
N CYS A 126 -7.49 -18.98 16.89
CA CYS A 126 -8.87 -19.48 17.00
C CYS A 126 -9.05 -20.89 16.49
N LYS A 127 -8.13 -21.40 15.70
CA LYS A 127 -8.19 -22.77 15.16
C LYS A 127 -7.59 -23.82 16.09
N ILE A 128 -7.01 -23.40 17.16
CA ILE A 128 -6.46 -24.28 18.18
C ILE A 128 -7.55 -24.58 19.23
#